data_dfbff0c7bad3c04f0a0cf9b83e87998b
#
_entry.id   dfbff0c7bad3c04f0a0cf9b83e87998b
#
_cell.length_a   1.000
_cell.length_b   1.000
_cell.length_c   1.000
_cell.angle_alpha   90.00
_cell.angle_beta   90.00
_cell.angle_gamma   90.00
#
_symmetry.space_group_name_H-M   'P 1'
#
loop_
_entity.id
_entity.type
_entity.pdbx_description
1 polymer ?
#
loop_
_entity_poly.entity_id
_entity_poly.type
_entity_poly.pdbx_seq_one_letter_code
_entity_poly.pdbx_strand_id
1 'polypeptide(L)'
;MMPNTPVAIGQGMTSYTSQSSQAKDVFKELMAHSGKVVEIQEGLMDAATATAGCGPAFVYQFIEALGDAGVQNGLSRSQAIEMAAQTVLGSARWSWRPASTRPSSEMP
;
A
#
# COMPACT_ATOMS: atom_id res chain seq x y z
N MET A 1 -17.35 -0.77 1.03
CA MET A 1 -15.95 -0.44 0.68
C MET A 1 -15.00 -0.74 1.84
N MET A 2 -13.76 -0.99 1.51
CA MET A 2 -12.73 -1.29 2.51
C MET A 2 -11.50 -0.41 2.25
N PRO A 3 -11.39 0.75 2.90
CA PRO A 3 -10.19 1.58 2.82
C PRO A 3 -9.10 1.08 3.78
N ASN A 4 -7.91 1.69 3.70
CA ASN A 4 -6.86 1.46 4.69
C ASN A 4 -6.26 2.78 5.21
N THR A 5 -5.45 2.69 6.25
CA THR A 5 -4.94 3.86 6.98
C THR A 5 -4.26 4.92 6.10
N PRO A 6 -3.42 4.59 5.10
CA PRO A 6 -2.77 5.61 4.27
C PRO A 6 -3.72 6.50 3.47
N VAL A 7 -5.02 6.25 3.49
CA VAL A 7 -6.02 7.15 2.92
C VAL A 7 -5.89 8.57 3.50
N ALA A 8 -5.44 8.69 4.74
CA ALA A 8 -5.26 9.97 5.42
C ALA A 8 -4.26 10.90 4.72
N ILE A 9 -3.33 10.33 3.95
CA ILE A 9 -2.32 11.10 3.21
C ILE A 9 -2.48 10.95 1.69
N GLY A 10 -3.65 10.50 1.22
CA GLY A 10 -3.93 10.34 -0.21
C GLY A 10 -3.24 9.14 -0.84
N GLN A 11 -2.78 8.17 -0.06
CA GLN A 11 -2.04 7.01 -0.52
C GLN A 11 -2.70 5.70 -0.10
N GLY A 12 -4.00 5.72 0.11
CA GLY A 12 -4.75 4.55 0.51
C GLY A 12 -4.97 3.55 -0.61
N MET A 13 -5.42 2.37 -0.24
CA MET A 13 -5.98 1.37 -1.13
C MET A 13 -7.39 1.09 -0.64
N THR A 14 -8.37 1.36 -1.48
CA THR A 14 -9.78 1.11 -1.16
C THR A 14 -10.34 0.07 -2.11
N SER A 15 -10.78 -1.03 -1.56
CA SER A 15 -11.50 -2.06 -2.30
C SER A 15 -12.99 -1.78 -2.23
N TYR A 16 -13.69 -1.92 -3.34
CA TYR A 16 -15.12 -1.67 -3.36
C TYR A 16 -15.85 -2.67 -4.25
N THR A 17 -17.13 -2.80 -4.02
CA THR A 17 -18.03 -3.56 -4.89
C THR A 17 -19.32 -2.78 -5.05
N SER A 18 -19.91 -2.82 -6.24
CA SER A 18 -21.19 -2.19 -6.53
C SER A 18 -21.81 -2.86 -7.75
N GLN A 19 -23.12 -2.93 -7.77
CA GLN A 19 -23.89 -3.42 -8.93
C GLN A 19 -24.34 -2.28 -9.85
N SER A 20 -24.18 -1.02 -9.42
CA SER A 20 -24.61 0.16 -10.18
C SER A 20 -23.43 0.84 -10.85
N SER A 21 -23.45 0.96 -12.18
CA SER A 21 -22.41 1.68 -12.92
C SER A 21 -22.35 3.15 -12.53
N GLN A 22 -23.50 3.77 -12.28
CA GLN A 22 -23.57 5.17 -11.86
C GLN A 22 -22.94 5.36 -10.48
N ALA A 23 -23.22 4.47 -9.55
CA ALA A 23 -22.63 4.52 -8.21
C ALA A 23 -21.11 4.33 -8.26
N LYS A 24 -20.62 3.45 -9.13
CA LYS A 24 -19.18 3.25 -9.33
C LYS A 24 -18.49 4.53 -9.80
N ASP A 25 -19.07 5.22 -10.76
CA ASP A 25 -18.49 6.44 -11.32
C ASP A 25 -18.44 7.57 -10.27
N VAL A 26 -19.51 7.75 -9.50
CA VAL A 26 -19.55 8.71 -8.40
C VAL A 26 -18.51 8.36 -7.34
N PHE A 27 -18.42 7.09 -6.98
CA PHE A 27 -17.45 6.61 -5.99
C PHE A 27 -16.01 6.91 -6.41
N LYS A 28 -15.65 6.60 -7.66
CA LYS A 28 -14.31 6.88 -8.19
C LYS A 28 -13.97 8.35 -8.14
N GLU A 29 -14.93 9.21 -8.47
CA GLU A 29 -14.74 10.66 -8.44
C GLU A 29 -14.52 11.16 -7.02
N LEU A 30 -15.32 10.70 -6.07
CA LEU A 30 -15.21 11.09 -4.66
C LEU A 30 -13.90 10.63 -4.03
N MET A 31 -13.39 9.48 -4.46
CA MET A 31 -12.19 8.87 -3.87
C MET A 31 -10.90 9.17 -4.63
N ALA A 32 -10.95 10.03 -5.64
CA ALA A 32 -9.81 10.28 -6.54
C ALA A 32 -8.54 10.75 -5.80
N HIS A 33 -8.69 11.46 -4.69
CA HIS A 33 -7.56 12.02 -3.93
C HIS A 33 -7.17 11.17 -2.70
N SER A 34 -7.85 10.06 -2.46
CA SER A 34 -7.58 9.20 -1.30
C SER A 34 -6.52 8.14 -1.57
N GLY A 35 -6.16 7.93 -2.84
CA GLY A 35 -5.24 6.88 -3.27
C GLY A 35 -5.84 6.08 -4.40
N LYS A 36 -5.52 4.79 -4.46
CA LYS A 36 -6.05 3.89 -5.47
C LYS A 36 -7.33 3.23 -5.00
N VAL A 37 -8.22 2.95 -5.95
CA VAL A 37 -9.46 2.21 -5.70
C VAL A 37 -9.48 0.99 -6.65
N VAL A 38 -9.95 -0.14 -6.14
CA VAL A 38 -10.04 -1.39 -6.90
C VAL A 38 -11.43 -1.98 -6.74
N GLU A 39 -12.07 -2.27 -7.86
CA GLU A 39 -13.33 -3.00 -7.85
C GLU A 39 -13.07 -4.49 -7.69
N ILE A 40 -13.77 -5.14 -6.77
CA ILE A 40 -13.68 -6.58 -6.55
C ILE A 40 -15.07 -7.15 -6.40
N GLN A 41 -15.18 -8.47 -6.55
CA GLN A 41 -16.40 -9.19 -6.23
C GLN A 41 -16.60 -9.20 -4.71
N GLU A 42 -17.85 -9.14 -4.27
CA GLU A 42 -18.17 -9.11 -2.85
C GLU A 42 -17.58 -10.30 -2.07
N GLY A 43 -17.56 -11.48 -2.67
CA GLY A 43 -16.97 -12.68 -2.06
C GLY A 43 -15.48 -12.62 -1.82
N LEU A 44 -14.78 -11.62 -2.41
CA LEU A 44 -13.34 -11.43 -2.23
C LEU A 44 -13.00 -10.33 -1.22
N MET A 45 -14.01 -9.76 -0.55
CA MET A 45 -13.78 -8.65 0.38
C MET A 45 -12.93 -9.07 1.59
N ASP A 46 -13.07 -10.31 2.07
CA ASP A 46 -12.22 -10.83 3.16
C ASP A 46 -10.76 -10.94 2.73
N ALA A 47 -10.51 -11.39 1.49
CA ALA A 47 -9.15 -11.44 0.95
C ALA A 47 -8.55 -10.03 0.81
N ALA A 48 -9.35 -9.06 0.38
CA ALA A 48 -8.93 -7.68 0.30
C ALA A 48 -8.62 -7.10 1.68
N THR A 49 -9.40 -7.46 2.69
CA THR A 49 -9.15 -7.05 4.08
C THR A 49 -7.82 -7.60 4.58
N ALA A 50 -7.53 -8.87 4.33
CA ALA A 50 -6.27 -9.48 4.73
C ALA A 50 -5.07 -8.85 4.02
N THR A 51 -5.22 -8.51 2.75
CA THR A 51 -4.13 -7.97 1.93
C THR A 51 -3.90 -6.47 2.19
N ALA A 52 -4.94 -5.68 2.07
CA ALA A 52 -4.82 -4.21 2.08
C ALA A 52 -5.35 -3.57 3.36
N GLY A 53 -6.41 -4.12 3.95
CA GLY A 53 -6.98 -3.56 5.17
C GLY A 53 -6.05 -3.69 6.37
N CYS A 54 -5.47 -4.86 6.57
CA CYS A 54 -4.53 -5.15 7.66
C CYS A 54 -3.07 -4.95 7.25
N GLY A 55 -2.80 -4.84 5.96
CA GLY A 55 -1.44 -4.73 5.41
C GLY A 55 -0.60 -3.61 6.00
N PRO A 56 -1.13 -2.38 6.16
CA PRO A 56 -0.33 -1.28 6.72
C PRO A 56 0.28 -1.57 8.07
N ALA A 57 -0.42 -2.28 8.96
CA ALA A 57 0.11 -2.64 10.28
C ALA A 57 1.37 -3.51 10.17
N PHE A 58 1.37 -4.47 9.25
CA PHE A 58 2.54 -5.33 9.01
C PHE A 58 3.69 -4.54 8.39
N VAL A 59 3.39 -3.61 7.50
CA VAL A 59 4.40 -2.73 6.89
C VAL A 59 5.04 -1.83 7.95
N TYR A 60 4.25 -1.28 8.88
CA TYR A 60 4.79 -0.47 9.98
C TYR A 60 5.72 -1.28 10.87
N GLN A 61 5.37 -2.53 11.18
CA GLN A 61 6.23 -3.43 11.93
C GLN A 61 7.53 -3.74 11.18
N PHE A 62 7.46 -3.94 9.88
CA PHE A 62 8.63 -4.16 9.04
C PHE A 62 9.56 -2.95 9.04
N ILE A 63 9.00 -1.74 8.87
CA ILE A 63 9.76 -0.50 8.90
C ILE A 63 10.43 -0.33 10.26
N GLU A 64 9.71 -0.59 11.35
CA GLU A 64 10.24 -0.49 12.70
C GLU A 64 11.40 -1.48 12.92
N ALA A 65 11.24 -2.72 12.49
CA ALA A 65 12.28 -3.74 12.62
C ALA A 65 13.53 -3.37 11.81
N LEU A 66 13.35 -2.86 10.60
CA LEU A 66 14.44 -2.40 9.76
C LEU A 66 15.16 -1.21 10.41
N GLY A 67 14.38 -0.29 10.99
CA GLY A 67 14.92 0.84 11.75
C GLY A 67 15.71 0.39 12.96
N ASP A 68 15.22 -0.58 13.71
CA ASP A 68 15.91 -1.16 14.86
C ASP A 68 17.28 -1.74 14.46
N ALA A 69 17.34 -2.44 13.35
CA ALA A 69 18.59 -2.97 12.82
C ALA A 69 19.57 -1.84 12.48
N GLY A 70 19.07 -0.75 11.89
CA GLY A 70 19.90 0.43 11.59
C GLY A 70 20.47 1.06 12.85
N VAL A 71 19.65 1.22 13.87
CA VAL A 71 20.10 1.78 15.17
C VAL A 71 21.15 0.87 15.82
N GLN A 72 20.95 -0.44 15.77
CA GLN A 72 21.88 -1.41 16.30
C GLN A 72 23.25 -1.31 15.62
N ASN A 73 23.29 -0.89 14.37
CA ASN A 73 24.51 -0.74 13.58
C ASN A 73 25.05 0.71 13.56
N GLY A 74 24.53 1.60 14.40
CA GLY A 74 25.12 2.92 14.61
C GLY A 74 24.36 4.11 14.04
N LEU A 75 23.22 3.89 13.36
CA LEU A 75 22.39 5.01 12.88
C LEU A 75 21.59 5.62 14.03
N SER A 76 21.30 6.93 13.93
CA SER A 76 20.31 7.52 14.81
C SER A 76 18.92 6.96 14.53
N ARG A 77 18.02 7.02 15.51
CA ARG A 77 16.64 6.51 15.32
C ARG A 77 15.96 7.22 14.15
N SER A 78 16.08 8.54 14.05
CA SER A 78 15.43 9.29 12.99
C SER A 78 15.97 8.94 11.61
N GLN A 79 17.28 8.76 11.48
CA GLN A 79 17.89 8.32 10.22
C GLN A 79 17.44 6.91 9.83
N ALA A 80 17.43 6.01 10.81
CA ALA A 80 17.07 4.61 10.56
C ALA A 80 15.62 4.48 10.09
N ILE A 81 14.69 5.18 10.71
CA ILE A 81 13.27 5.15 10.33
C ILE A 81 13.07 5.80 8.96
N GLU A 82 13.70 6.94 8.70
CA GLU A 82 13.62 7.60 7.40
C GLU A 82 14.12 6.69 6.27
N MET A 83 15.28 6.07 6.47
CA MET A 83 15.85 5.14 5.49
C MET A 83 14.95 3.92 5.28
N ALA A 84 14.43 3.35 6.35
CA ALA A 84 13.55 2.19 6.29
C ALA A 84 12.24 2.52 5.55
N ALA A 85 11.61 3.62 5.90
CA ALA A 85 10.35 4.04 5.26
C ALA A 85 10.55 4.35 3.77
N GLN A 86 11.62 5.05 3.41
CA GLN A 86 11.93 5.36 2.01
C GLN A 86 12.26 4.10 1.22
N THR A 87 12.96 3.15 1.84
CA THR A 87 13.26 1.87 1.21
C THR A 87 11.99 1.10 0.87
N VAL A 88 11.03 1.04 1.80
CA VAL A 88 9.75 0.39 1.56
C VAL A 88 8.95 1.11 0.47
N LEU A 89 8.90 2.44 0.52
CA LEU A 89 8.22 3.25 -0.49
C LEU A 89 8.77 2.98 -1.89
N GLY A 90 10.08 3.05 -2.03
CA GLY A 90 10.74 2.83 -3.32
C GLY A 90 10.56 1.40 -3.83
N SER A 91 10.66 0.43 -2.93
CA SER A 91 10.46 -0.98 -3.26
C SER A 91 9.04 -1.24 -3.74
N ALA A 92 8.05 -0.64 -3.08
CA ALA A 92 6.65 -0.75 -3.47
C ALA A 92 6.41 -0.17 -4.87
N ARG A 93 6.96 1.02 -5.15
CA ARG A 93 6.84 1.64 -6.47
C ARG A 93 7.53 0.83 -7.55
N TRP A 94 8.70 0.30 -7.25
CA TRP A 94 9.45 -0.55 -8.18
C TRP A 94 8.66 -1.81 -8.53
N SER A 95 8.03 -2.46 -7.54
CA SER A 95 7.25 -3.67 -7.74
C SER A 95 5.98 -3.41 -8.57
N TRP A 96 5.49 -2.18 -8.58
CA TRP A 96 4.28 -1.79 -9.31
C TRP A 96 4.55 -1.38 -10.77
N ARG A 97 5.81 -1.34 -11.21
CA ARG A 97 6.11 -1.01 -12.60
C ARG A 97 5.47 -2.01 -13.56
N PRO A 98 5.07 -1.57 -14.78
CA PRO A 98 4.60 -2.51 -15.80
C PRO A 98 5.64 -3.60 -16.06
N ALA A 99 5.17 -4.83 -16.28
CA ALA A 99 6.04 -5.99 -16.50
C ALA A 99 7.02 -5.76 -17.67
N SER A 100 6.62 -5.00 -18.69
CA SER A 100 7.46 -4.67 -19.85
C SER A 100 8.67 -3.80 -19.51
N THR A 101 8.67 -3.11 -18.37
CA THR A 101 9.76 -2.23 -17.95
C THR A 101 10.57 -2.80 -16.79
N ARG A 102 10.22 -4.00 -16.32
CA ARG A 102 10.95 -4.67 -15.23
C ARG A 102 11.94 -5.68 -15.81
N PRO A 103 13.23 -5.54 -15.49
CA PRO A 103 14.17 -6.61 -15.81
C PRO A 103 13.77 -7.91 -15.11
N SER A 104 13.79 -9.02 -15.84
CA SER A 104 13.37 -10.31 -15.29
C SER A 104 14.23 -10.79 -14.12
N SER A 105 15.47 -10.29 -14.02
CA SER A 105 16.41 -10.63 -12.95
C SER A 105 16.08 -9.97 -11.61
N GLU A 106 15.18 -8.99 -11.58
CA GLU A 106 14.86 -8.21 -10.37
C GLU A 106 13.63 -8.73 -9.63
N MET A 107 12.93 -9.68 -10.21
CA MET A 107 11.74 -10.27 -9.57
C MET A 107 12.08 -11.66 -9.07
N PRO A 108 11.83 -11.94 -7.78
CA PRO A 108 11.94 -13.28 -7.25
C PRO A 108 10.93 -14.22 -7.90
#